data_a87069a336ddd88e5675a684984f552b
#
_entry.id   a87069a336ddd88e5675a684984f552b
#
_cell.length_a   1.000
_cell.length_b   1.000
_cell.length_c   1.000
_cell.angle_alpha   90.00
_cell.angle_beta   90.00
_cell.angle_gamma   90.00
#
_symmetry.space_group_name_H-M   'P 1'
#
loop_
_entity.id
_entity.type
_entity.pdbx_description
1 polymer ?
#
loop_
_entity_poly.entity_id
_entity_poly.type
_entity_poly.pdbx_seq_one_letter_code
_entity_poly.pdbx_strand_id
1 'polypeptide(L)'
;MSADEPRRVHFQSPEYLVERLDAIAELMGTDRTDLLVDAMRAYIDEQADSDAFQQRVATAFYEDELDFETVKQLIGAEQAQRLRLLKADLEDEPFDLDAPDDTDIYDGDAVTADER
;
A
#
# COMPACT_ATOMS: atom_id res chain seq x y z
N MET A 1 18.22 9.10 10.77
CA MET A 1 17.62 10.18 9.97
C MET A 1 16.16 10.32 10.34
N SER A 2 15.71 11.53 10.56
CA SER A 2 14.32 11.78 10.97
C SER A 2 13.40 11.74 9.76
N ALA A 3 12.21 11.17 9.95
CA ALA A 3 11.22 11.12 8.89
C ALA A 3 10.71 12.52 8.51
N ASP A 4 10.94 13.50 9.40
CA ASP A 4 10.48 14.87 9.17
C ASP A 4 11.55 15.73 8.53
N GLU A 5 12.76 15.21 8.30
CA GLU A 5 13.82 15.99 7.70
C GLU A 5 13.48 16.31 6.25
N PRO A 6 13.66 17.58 5.84
CA PRO A 6 13.36 17.96 4.46
C PRO A 6 14.32 17.27 3.49
N ARG A 7 13.78 16.86 2.38
CA ARG A 7 14.55 16.31 1.28
C ARG A 7 14.24 17.12 0.04
N ARG A 8 15.29 17.50 -0.70
CA ARG A 8 15.07 18.26 -1.91
C ARG A 8 14.49 17.37 -3.00
N VAL A 9 13.43 17.83 -3.63
CA VAL A 9 12.74 17.09 -4.67
C VAL A 9 12.65 17.98 -5.92
N HIS A 10 13.02 17.41 -7.07
CA HIS A 10 12.94 18.10 -8.34
C HIS A 10 12.05 17.33 -9.29
N PHE A 11 11.16 18.04 -9.95
CA PHE A 11 10.32 17.45 -10.98
C PHE A 11 9.86 18.52 -11.94
N GLN A 12 9.40 18.10 -13.11
CA GLN A 12 8.86 19.01 -14.10
C GLN A 12 7.36 19.01 -14.03
N SER A 13 6.77 20.21 -14.15
CA SER A 13 5.33 20.37 -14.12
C SER A 13 4.92 21.27 -15.25
N PRO A 14 3.72 21.09 -15.85
CA PRO A 14 3.23 22.05 -16.82
C PRO A 14 3.22 23.46 -16.24
N GLU A 15 3.60 24.41 -17.08
CA GLU A 15 3.77 25.77 -16.61
C GLU A 15 2.46 26.34 -16.05
N TYR A 16 1.33 25.99 -16.68
CA TYR A 16 0.06 26.54 -16.22
C TYR A 16 -0.31 26.08 -14.81
N LEU A 17 0.12 24.88 -14.41
CA LEU A 17 -0.12 24.41 -13.04
C LEU A 17 0.75 25.18 -12.05
N VAL A 18 2.00 25.43 -12.43
CA VAL A 18 2.90 26.19 -11.57
C VAL A 18 2.35 27.60 -11.35
N GLU A 19 1.90 28.24 -12.43
CA GLU A 19 1.35 29.59 -12.34
C GLU A 19 0.10 29.65 -11.47
N ARG A 20 -0.78 28.65 -11.60
CA ARG A 20 -1.98 28.60 -10.78
C ARG A 20 -1.64 28.39 -9.32
N LEU A 21 -0.67 27.51 -9.07
CA LEU A 21 -0.27 27.22 -7.70
C LEU A 21 0.35 28.47 -7.05
N ASP A 22 1.19 29.19 -7.79
CA ASP A 22 1.78 30.42 -7.29
C ASP A 22 0.72 31.47 -6.98
N ALA A 23 -0.31 31.58 -7.84
CA ALA A 23 -1.39 32.53 -7.62
C ALA A 23 -2.17 32.16 -6.36
N ILE A 24 -2.44 30.88 -6.14
CA ILE A 24 -3.14 30.42 -4.95
C ILE A 24 -2.30 30.72 -3.72
N ALA A 25 -1.00 30.45 -3.79
CA ALA A 25 -0.10 30.68 -2.67
C ALA A 25 -0.12 32.15 -2.26
N GLU A 26 -0.06 33.04 -3.26
CA GLU A 26 -0.08 34.48 -3.01
C GLU A 26 -1.39 34.90 -2.37
N LEU A 27 -2.49 34.38 -2.90
CA LEU A 27 -3.82 34.71 -2.37
C LEU A 27 -3.98 34.28 -0.94
N MET A 28 -3.40 33.12 -0.59
CA MET A 28 -3.55 32.55 0.74
C MET A 28 -2.45 32.98 1.72
N GLY A 29 -1.51 33.79 1.26
CA GLY A 29 -0.45 34.28 2.13
C GLY A 29 0.59 33.26 2.49
N THR A 30 0.84 32.32 1.60
CA THR A 30 1.83 31.27 1.81
C THR A 30 2.70 31.17 0.56
N ASP A 31 3.58 30.17 0.49
CA ASP A 31 4.40 30.00 -0.69
C ASP A 31 4.10 28.66 -1.36
N ARG A 32 4.65 28.51 -2.58
CA ARG A 32 4.40 27.32 -3.40
C ARG A 32 4.85 26.05 -2.71
N THR A 33 6.01 26.09 -2.04
CA THR A 33 6.56 24.90 -1.38
C THR A 33 5.62 24.39 -0.31
N ASP A 34 5.08 25.29 0.52
CA ASP A 34 4.16 24.89 1.58
C ASP A 34 2.88 24.27 1.00
N LEU A 35 2.37 24.86 -0.08
CA LEU A 35 1.19 24.31 -0.72
C LEU A 35 1.45 22.93 -1.31
N LEU A 36 2.62 22.74 -1.90
CA LEU A 36 2.98 21.43 -2.46
C LEU A 36 3.10 20.37 -1.38
N VAL A 37 3.70 20.72 -0.26
CA VAL A 37 3.81 19.78 0.86
C VAL A 37 2.42 19.40 1.37
N ASP A 38 1.54 20.40 1.52
CA ASP A 38 0.18 20.14 1.96
C ASP A 38 -0.57 19.27 0.96
N ALA A 39 -0.37 19.54 -0.33
CA ALA A 39 -1.04 18.76 -1.39
C ALA A 39 -0.55 17.32 -1.39
N MET A 40 0.74 17.12 -1.22
CA MET A 40 1.29 15.75 -1.17
C MET A 40 0.72 15.00 0.02
N ARG A 41 0.66 15.66 1.17
CA ARG A 41 0.11 15.01 2.36
C ARG A 41 -1.34 14.64 2.17
N ALA A 42 -2.13 15.57 1.62
CA ALA A 42 -3.55 15.32 1.38
C ALA A 42 -3.75 14.19 0.38
N TYR A 43 -2.96 14.16 -0.68
CA TYR A 43 -3.08 13.10 -1.68
C TYR A 43 -2.76 11.73 -1.09
N ILE A 44 -1.69 11.66 -0.30
CA ILE A 44 -1.29 10.39 0.32
C ILE A 44 -2.37 9.92 1.29
N ASP A 45 -2.91 10.84 2.09
CA ASP A 45 -3.98 10.49 3.03
C ASP A 45 -5.22 10.00 2.31
N GLU A 46 -5.56 10.64 1.19
CA GLU A 46 -6.72 10.24 0.40
C GLU A 46 -6.53 8.83 -0.16
N GLN A 47 -5.33 8.54 -0.67
CA GLN A 47 -5.06 7.20 -1.17
C GLN A 47 -5.11 6.15 -0.06
N ALA A 48 -4.54 6.48 1.10
CA ALA A 48 -4.52 5.54 2.22
C ALA A 48 -5.93 5.16 2.67
N ASP A 49 -6.90 6.07 2.50
CA ASP A 49 -8.29 5.81 2.88
C ASP A 49 -9.09 5.12 1.77
N SER A 50 -8.52 4.99 0.58
CA SER A 50 -9.21 4.41 -0.56
C SER A 50 -9.20 2.88 -0.47
N ASP A 51 -10.39 2.26 -0.62
CA ASP A 51 -10.48 0.80 -0.61
C ASP A 51 -9.70 0.19 -1.76
N ALA A 52 -9.76 0.80 -2.94
CA ALA A 52 -9.05 0.30 -4.10
C ALA A 52 -7.54 0.32 -3.88
N PHE A 53 -7.03 1.39 -3.28
CA PHE A 53 -5.61 1.49 -3.00
C PHE A 53 -5.19 0.45 -1.95
N GLN A 54 -6.01 0.31 -0.89
CA GLN A 54 -5.70 -0.67 0.16
C GLN A 54 -5.67 -2.08 -0.40
N GLN A 55 -6.55 -2.40 -1.33
CA GLN A 55 -6.52 -3.71 -1.96
C GLN A 55 -5.28 -3.92 -2.80
N ARG A 56 -4.83 -2.89 -3.49
CA ARG A 56 -3.59 -2.98 -4.26
C ARG A 56 -2.39 -3.23 -3.36
N VAL A 57 -2.35 -2.51 -2.24
CA VAL A 57 -1.27 -2.69 -1.27
C VAL A 57 -1.31 -4.10 -0.69
N ALA A 58 -2.50 -4.57 -0.34
CA ALA A 58 -2.65 -5.92 0.23
C ALA A 58 -2.16 -6.98 -0.76
N THR A 59 -2.56 -6.88 -2.02
CA THR A 59 -2.14 -7.84 -3.03
C THR A 59 -0.63 -7.83 -3.19
N ALA A 60 -0.03 -6.65 -3.28
CA ALA A 60 1.41 -6.54 -3.45
C ALA A 60 2.15 -7.11 -2.23
N PHE A 61 1.60 -6.89 -1.03
CA PHE A 61 2.21 -7.41 0.19
C PHE A 61 2.13 -8.95 0.21
N TYR A 62 0.98 -9.50 -0.15
CA TYR A 62 0.80 -10.96 -0.17
C TYR A 62 1.70 -11.63 -1.20
N GLU A 63 2.03 -10.91 -2.27
CA GLU A 63 2.89 -11.43 -3.32
C GLU A 63 4.37 -11.09 -3.08
N ASP A 64 4.69 -10.57 -1.91
CA ASP A 64 6.05 -10.23 -1.51
C ASP A 64 6.67 -9.12 -2.35
N GLU A 65 5.85 -8.29 -2.99
CA GLU A 65 6.32 -7.15 -3.75
C GLU A 65 6.55 -5.93 -2.87
N LEU A 66 5.92 -5.88 -1.69
CA LEU A 66 6.10 -4.81 -0.72
C LEU A 66 6.46 -5.40 0.62
N ASP A 67 7.40 -4.76 1.31
CA ASP A 67 7.74 -5.19 2.66
C ASP A 67 6.81 -4.50 3.68
N PHE A 68 6.88 -4.97 4.92
CA PHE A 68 5.99 -4.48 5.97
C PHE A 68 6.19 -2.98 6.23
N GLU A 69 7.43 -2.52 6.22
CA GLU A 69 7.70 -1.11 6.49
C GLU A 69 7.09 -0.21 5.43
N THR A 70 7.15 -0.62 4.17
CA THR A 70 6.53 0.14 3.10
C THR A 70 5.01 0.15 3.25
N VAL A 71 4.42 -1.00 3.56
CA VAL A 71 2.98 -1.09 3.78
C VAL A 71 2.57 -0.14 4.90
N LYS A 72 3.35 -0.12 5.99
CA LYS A 72 3.06 0.74 7.12
C LYS A 72 3.08 2.21 6.72
N GLN A 73 4.02 2.60 5.85
CA GLN A 73 4.10 3.97 5.36
C GLN A 73 2.90 4.34 4.49
N LEU A 74 2.37 3.38 3.75
CA LEU A 74 1.32 3.65 2.77
C LEU A 74 -0.07 3.69 3.39
N ILE A 75 -0.38 2.79 4.31
CA ILE A 75 -1.74 2.67 4.85
C ILE A 75 -1.80 2.75 6.37
N GLY A 76 -0.68 3.01 7.02
CA GLY A 76 -0.66 3.17 8.47
C GLY A 76 -0.37 1.88 9.21
N ALA A 77 0.04 2.04 10.47
CA ALA A 77 0.50 0.89 11.25
C ALA A 77 -0.61 -0.11 11.55
N GLU A 78 -1.81 0.38 11.81
CA GLU A 78 -2.92 -0.49 12.19
C GLU A 78 -3.32 -1.39 11.04
N GLN A 79 -3.51 -0.83 9.85
CA GLN A 79 -3.88 -1.61 8.68
C GLN A 79 -2.75 -2.54 8.26
N ALA A 80 -1.52 -2.06 8.36
CA ALA A 80 -0.36 -2.88 8.02
C ALA A 80 -0.28 -4.10 8.92
N GLN A 81 -0.53 -3.91 10.22
CA GLN A 81 -0.49 -5.03 11.16
C GLN A 81 -1.57 -6.05 10.84
N ARG A 82 -2.75 -5.56 10.48
CA ARG A 82 -3.84 -6.47 10.09
C ARG A 82 -3.46 -7.30 8.88
N LEU A 83 -2.85 -6.68 7.88
CA LEU A 83 -2.42 -7.41 6.69
C LEU A 83 -1.33 -8.43 7.02
N ARG A 84 -0.42 -8.06 7.93
CA ARG A 84 0.64 -8.98 8.32
C ARG A 84 0.07 -10.22 8.98
N LEU A 85 -0.93 -10.04 9.85
CA LEU A 85 -1.56 -11.18 10.52
C LEU A 85 -2.29 -12.05 9.51
N LEU A 86 -2.99 -11.45 8.56
CA LEU A 86 -3.69 -12.21 7.53
C LEU A 86 -2.71 -12.98 6.64
N LYS A 87 -1.59 -12.36 6.30
CA LYS A 87 -0.60 -13.04 5.48
C LYS A 87 0.00 -14.22 6.22
N ALA A 88 0.29 -14.07 7.50
CA ALA A 88 0.82 -15.16 8.31
C ALA A 88 -0.17 -16.31 8.38
N ASP A 89 -1.45 -16.00 8.54
CA ASP A 89 -2.49 -17.04 8.56
C ASP A 89 -2.53 -17.80 7.24
N LEU A 90 -2.43 -17.08 6.13
CA LEU A 90 -2.45 -17.71 4.82
C LEU A 90 -1.24 -18.63 4.60
N GLU A 91 -0.10 -18.21 5.11
CA GLU A 91 1.13 -19.00 4.96
C GLU A 91 1.16 -20.20 5.89
N ASP A 92 0.51 -20.08 7.04
CA ASP A 92 0.52 -21.16 8.04
C ASP A 92 -0.56 -22.20 7.80
N GLU A 93 -1.53 -21.93 6.95
CA GLU A 93 -2.60 -22.87 6.65
C GLU A 93 -2.25 -23.66 5.41
N PRO A 94 -1.76 -24.90 5.59
CA PRO A 94 -1.57 -25.76 4.41
C PRO A 94 -2.95 -26.14 3.88
N PHE A 95 -3.08 -26.01 2.70
CA PHE A 95 -4.37 -26.39 2.11
C PHE A 95 -4.52 -27.88 2.09
N ASP A 96 -5.15 -28.24 3.10
CA ASP A 96 -5.47 -29.10 3.09
C ASP A 96 -6.23 -29.48 2.69
N LEU A 97 -5.54 -28.93 3.03
CA LEU A 97 -6.09 -28.89 2.66
C LEU A 97 -6.12 -29.33 2.15
N ASP A 98 -5.86 -29.74 2.37
CA ASP A 98 -5.99 -29.68 1.91
C ASP A 98 -5.66 -30.06 1.85
N ALA A 99 -5.63 -31.02 2.21
CA ALA A 99 -5.56 -30.91 1.86
C ALA A 99 -5.17 -31.44 1.96
N PRO A 100 -5.33 -32.04 1.99
CA PRO A 100 -5.22 -32.14 1.71
C PRO A 100 -4.76 -32.54 1.84
N ASP A 101 -4.96 -32.94 1.70
CA ASP A 101 -4.96 -32.95 1.22
C ASP A 101 -4.74 -33.16 1.23
N ASP A 102 -4.79 -33.78 1.18
CA ASP A 102 -4.87 -33.65 0.57
C ASP A 102 -4.85 -33.79 0.63
N THR A 103 -4.87 -34.20 0.63
CA THR A 103 -5.08 -33.99 0.03
C THR A 103 -5.15 -33.97 -0.06
N ASP A 104 -5.22 -34.68 -0.04
CA ASP A 104 -5.55 -34.38 -0.72
C ASP A 104 -5.68 -34.32 -0.77
N ILE A 105 -5.75 -34.94 -0.78
CA ILE A 105 -6.01 -34.57 -1.48
C ILE A 105 -6.05 -34.46 -1.58
N TYR A 106 -6.30 -34.88 -1.71
CA TYR A 106 -6.52 -34.47 -2.51
C TYR A 106 -6.57 -34.78 -2.46
N ASP A 107 -6.48 -35.30 -2.41
CA ASP A 107 -6.73 -35.24 -3.02
C ASP A 107 -6.74 -35.24 -2.82
N GLY A 108 -6.61 -36.30 -2.71
CA GLY A 108 -6.73 -35.91 -3.50
C GLY A 108 -6.58 -36.11 -3.27
N ASP A 109 -6.94 -36.45 -3.41
CA ASP A 109 -7.18 -36.38 -3.93
C ASP A 109 -7.09 -36.45 -3.61
N ALA A 110 -7.02 -37.08 -3.79
CA ALA A 110 -7.19 -36.80 -4.31
C ALA A 110 -6.91 -36.84 -4.07
N VAL A 111 -7.01 -37.44 -4.18
CA VAL A 111 -7.12 -37.19 -4.76
C VAL A 111 -6.81 -37.19 -4.46
N THR A 112 -6.88 -37.80 -4.61
CA THR A 112 -6.98 -37.58 -5.14
C THR A 112 -6.72 -37.48 -4.84
N ALA A 113 -6.67 -38.27 -5.03
CA ALA A 113 -6.75 -37.80 -5.50
C ALA A 113 -6.35 -37.56 -5.17
N ASP A 114 -6.56 -38.38 -5.40
CA ASP A 114 -6.56 -37.89 -5.80
C ASP A 114 -6.29 -37.63 -5.37
N GLU A 115 -6.45 -37.83 -5.63
CA GLU A 115 -6.46 -37.33 -5.97
C GLU A 115 -6.41 -36.99 -5.82
N ARG A 116 -6.04 -37.85 -6.01
CA ARG A 116 -6.16 -37.41 -6.53
C ARG A 116 -5.90 -37.11 -6.41
#